data_6da0290b7a8696c264ce3de9003987ed
#
_entry.id   6da0290b7a8696c264ce3de9003987ed
#
_cell.length_a   1.000
_cell.length_b   1.000
_cell.length_c   1.000
_cell.angle_alpha   90.00
_cell.angle_beta   90.00
_cell.angle_gamma   90.00
#
_symmetry.space_group_name_H-M   'P 1'
#
loop_
_entity.id
_entity.type
_entity.pdbx_description
1 polymer ?
#
loop_
_entity_poly.entity_id
_entity_poly.type
_entity_poly.pdbx_seq_one_letter_code
_entity_poly.pdbx_strand_id
1 'polypeptide(L)'
;DWSVDQKEHPVMILIPGNQVTYREADKDFDRLNHFKVEEAGEKVAILALGDFYQRGEQLSAKIKAELGFTPTLINPRFASGIDKELLESLSERHQMVITMEDGILSGGFGEKIASFYGSSDMKVKNYGLDKKFYDRYDPNELLKEVGMTPVQIIADICNQIK
;
A
#
# COMPACT_ATOMS: atom_id res chain seq x y z
N ASP A 1 12.39 0.76 -19.35
CA ASP A 1 13.40 -0.10 -19.98
C ASP A 1 13.24 -1.56 -19.52
N TRP A 2 13.22 -1.90 -18.22
CA TRP A 2 13.06 -3.29 -17.75
C TRP A 2 11.89 -4.04 -18.44
N SER A 3 10.72 -3.43 -18.57
CA SER A 3 9.53 -4.07 -19.16
C SER A 3 9.66 -4.38 -20.66
N VAL A 4 10.58 -3.68 -21.35
CA VAL A 4 10.87 -3.89 -22.78
C VAL A 4 11.96 -4.94 -22.97
N ASP A 5 12.90 -4.99 -22.04
CA ASP A 5 14.11 -5.83 -22.17
C ASP A 5 13.85 -7.27 -21.69
N GLN A 6 12.99 -7.48 -20.70
CA GLN A 6 12.65 -8.82 -20.23
C GLN A 6 11.76 -9.57 -21.24
N LYS A 7 11.93 -10.90 -21.35
CA LYS A 7 11.25 -11.76 -22.34
C LYS A 7 10.51 -12.94 -21.71
N GLU A 8 10.52 -13.05 -20.39
CA GLU A 8 9.98 -14.23 -19.69
C GLU A 8 8.49 -14.10 -19.37
N HIS A 9 7.98 -12.87 -19.22
CA HIS A 9 6.61 -12.64 -18.79
C HIS A 9 5.94 -11.51 -19.60
N PRO A 10 4.62 -11.61 -19.87
CA PRO A 10 3.88 -10.46 -20.36
C PRO A 10 3.86 -9.36 -19.28
N VAL A 11 4.01 -8.11 -19.70
CA VAL A 11 4.02 -6.96 -18.79
C VAL A 11 2.85 -6.04 -19.10
N MET A 12 2.08 -5.70 -18.08
CA MET A 12 1.07 -4.65 -18.13
C MET A 12 1.52 -3.51 -17.22
N ILE A 13 1.65 -2.31 -17.78
CA ILE A 13 1.99 -1.10 -17.03
C ILE A 13 0.72 -0.29 -16.82
N LEU A 14 0.32 -0.15 -15.55
CA LEU A 14 -0.78 0.73 -15.15
C LEU A 14 -0.25 2.15 -15.01
N ILE A 15 -0.84 3.07 -15.75
CA ILE A 15 -0.48 4.50 -15.74
C ILE A 15 -1.66 5.29 -15.20
N PRO A 16 -1.45 6.19 -14.21
CA PRO A 16 -2.52 7.03 -13.70
C PRO A 16 -3.09 7.93 -14.80
N GLY A 17 -4.41 8.14 -14.76
CA GLY A 17 -5.09 9.08 -15.65
C GLY A 17 -4.89 10.56 -15.28
N ASN A 18 -4.32 10.82 -14.10
CA ASN A 18 -4.09 12.16 -13.57
C ASN A 18 -2.62 12.58 -13.65
N GLN A 19 -2.31 13.72 -13.06
CA GLN A 19 -0.95 14.25 -13.01
C GLN A 19 -0.02 13.30 -12.24
N VAL A 20 1.11 12.95 -12.86
CA VAL A 20 2.14 12.10 -12.26
C VAL A 20 3.19 12.96 -11.57
N THR A 21 3.54 12.62 -10.34
CA THR A 21 4.67 13.27 -9.66
C THR A 21 5.97 12.67 -10.16
N TYR A 22 6.88 13.53 -10.62
CA TYR A 22 8.22 13.08 -11.03
C TYR A 22 8.98 12.54 -9.82
N ARG A 23 9.58 11.37 -10.00
CA ARG A 23 10.52 10.75 -9.05
C ARG A 23 11.73 10.24 -9.84
N GLU A 24 12.87 10.13 -9.18
CA GLU A 24 14.00 9.42 -9.79
C GLU A 24 13.61 7.97 -10.10
N ALA A 25 14.01 7.52 -11.27
CA ALA A 25 13.72 6.15 -11.70
C ALA A 25 14.42 5.14 -10.79
N ASP A 26 13.66 4.20 -10.27
CA ASP A 26 14.24 3.01 -9.66
C ASP A 26 15.02 2.22 -10.72
N LYS A 27 16.22 1.82 -10.39
CA LYS A 27 17.09 1.01 -11.26
C LYS A 27 17.07 -0.48 -10.93
N ASP A 28 16.41 -0.82 -9.82
CA ASP A 28 16.43 -2.14 -9.22
C ASP A 28 15.08 -2.86 -9.45
N PHE A 29 14.88 -3.35 -10.67
CA PHE A 29 13.72 -4.15 -11.08
C PHE A 29 14.08 -5.59 -11.45
N ASP A 30 15.25 -6.07 -11.06
CA ASP A 30 15.78 -7.37 -11.40
C ASP A 30 15.06 -8.54 -10.70
N ARG A 31 14.29 -8.26 -9.64
CA ARG A 31 13.48 -9.26 -8.92
C ARG A 31 11.98 -8.94 -9.02
N LEU A 32 11.25 -9.82 -9.71
CA LEU A 32 9.79 -9.73 -9.83
C LEU A 32 9.12 -9.81 -8.45
N ASN A 33 8.10 -8.98 -8.22
CA ASN A 33 7.34 -8.86 -6.97
C ASN A 33 8.18 -8.50 -5.73
N HIS A 34 9.39 -7.99 -5.90
CA HIS A 34 10.19 -7.46 -4.80
C HIS A 34 9.74 -6.05 -4.45
N PHE A 35 9.37 -5.85 -3.20
CA PHE A 35 8.87 -4.57 -2.70
C PHE A 35 10.04 -3.67 -2.28
N LYS A 36 9.84 -2.37 -2.36
CA LYS A 36 10.85 -1.39 -1.94
C LYS A 36 10.45 -0.77 -0.61
N VAL A 37 11.29 -0.90 0.40
CA VAL A 37 11.16 -0.16 1.66
C VAL A 37 11.73 1.24 1.43
N GLU A 38 10.86 2.23 1.42
CA GLU A 38 11.23 3.64 1.21
C GLU A 38 11.59 4.35 2.52
N GLU A 39 10.90 4.00 3.58
CA GLU A 39 11.20 4.45 4.95
C GLU A 39 11.03 3.28 5.90
N ALA A 40 12.07 2.95 6.66
CA ALA A 40 12.01 1.91 7.69
C ALA A 40 11.51 2.50 9.01
N GLY A 41 10.63 1.78 9.69
CA GLY A 41 10.03 2.20 10.95
C GLY A 41 9.57 1.03 11.82
N GLU A 42 8.54 1.25 12.59
CA GLU A 42 8.01 0.27 13.55
C GLU A 42 6.49 0.35 13.71
N LYS A 43 5.92 -0.62 14.40
CA LYS A 43 4.50 -0.74 14.80
C LYS A 43 3.52 -0.90 13.65
N VAL A 44 3.58 -0.05 12.63
CA VAL A 44 2.68 -0.07 11.46
C VAL A 44 3.50 -0.09 10.18
N ALA A 45 3.19 -1.01 9.27
CA ALA A 45 3.73 -1.01 7.92
C ALA A 45 2.64 -0.57 6.93
N ILE A 46 2.95 0.40 6.07
CA ILE A 46 2.06 0.95 5.05
C ILE A 46 2.54 0.47 3.69
N LEU A 47 1.74 -0.35 3.03
CA LEU A 47 1.96 -0.82 1.66
C LEU A 47 1.06 -0.02 0.72
N ALA A 48 1.58 1.01 0.07
CA ALA A 48 0.82 1.89 -0.78
C ALA A 48 1.14 1.66 -2.25
N LEU A 49 0.17 1.11 -3.00
CA LEU A 49 0.35 0.66 -4.37
C LEU A 49 0.02 1.77 -5.38
N GLY A 50 0.89 1.96 -6.37
CA GLY A 50 0.65 2.84 -7.51
C GLY A 50 0.42 4.30 -7.10
N ASP A 51 -0.67 4.91 -7.56
CA ASP A 51 -1.06 6.30 -7.27
C ASP A 51 -1.24 6.56 -5.77
N PHE A 52 -1.63 5.53 -5.02
CA PHE A 52 -1.83 5.64 -3.58
C PHE A 52 -0.52 5.76 -2.80
N TYR A 53 0.64 5.59 -3.46
CA TYR A 53 1.93 5.76 -2.80
C TYR A 53 2.10 7.19 -2.23
N GLN A 54 1.71 8.23 -2.95
CA GLN A 54 1.74 9.61 -2.44
C GLN A 54 0.84 9.80 -1.21
N ARG A 55 -0.30 9.12 -1.18
CA ARG A 55 -1.19 9.12 0.01
C ARG A 55 -0.58 8.35 1.18
N GLY A 56 0.15 7.28 0.89
CA GLY A 56 0.95 6.56 1.89
C GLY A 56 2.02 7.46 2.53
N GLU A 57 2.71 8.29 1.76
CA GLU A 57 3.66 9.29 2.28
C GLU A 57 2.98 10.31 3.20
N GLN A 58 1.83 10.85 2.77
CA GLN A 58 1.06 11.79 3.58
C GLN A 58 0.57 11.16 4.89
N LEU A 59 0.12 9.90 4.83
CA LEU A 59 -0.27 9.14 6.01
C LEU A 59 0.91 8.89 6.95
N SER A 60 2.07 8.46 6.41
CA SER A 60 3.29 8.26 7.19
C SER A 60 3.71 9.51 7.93
N ALA A 61 3.76 10.65 7.24
CA ALA A 61 4.10 11.94 7.84
C ALA A 61 3.12 12.33 8.97
N LYS A 62 1.83 12.06 8.77
CA LYS A 62 0.79 12.37 9.75
C LYS A 62 0.83 11.44 10.97
N ILE A 63 1.08 10.15 10.79
CA ILE A 63 1.32 9.20 11.89
C ILE A 63 2.50 9.66 12.74
N LYS A 64 3.61 10.05 12.10
CA LYS A 64 4.80 10.54 12.79
C LYS A 64 4.49 11.78 13.62
N ALA A 65 3.71 12.71 13.08
CA ALA A 65 3.34 13.95 13.76
C ALA A 65 2.36 13.74 14.92
N GLU A 66 1.35 12.87 14.76
CA GLU A 66 0.25 12.71 15.72
C GLU A 66 0.48 11.57 16.73
N LEU A 67 1.14 10.48 16.30
CA LEU A 67 1.34 9.29 17.14
C LEU A 67 2.78 9.15 17.66
N GLY A 68 3.73 9.95 17.16
CA GLY A 68 5.10 10.04 17.69
C GLY A 68 6.02 8.87 17.31
N PHE A 69 5.63 8.02 16.35
CA PHE A 69 6.49 6.97 15.80
C PHE A 69 6.55 7.03 14.27
N THR A 70 7.61 6.50 13.68
CA THR A 70 7.75 6.38 12.23
C THR A 70 7.22 5.02 11.79
N PRO A 71 6.16 4.95 10.95
CA PRO A 71 5.74 3.69 10.34
C PRO A 71 6.72 3.29 9.23
N THR A 72 6.78 2.00 8.89
CA THR A 72 7.47 1.57 7.68
C THR A 72 6.62 1.89 6.46
N LEU A 73 7.20 2.62 5.49
CA LEU A 73 6.55 2.90 4.21
C LEU A 73 7.15 2.04 3.11
N ILE A 74 6.30 1.29 2.43
CA ILE A 74 6.67 0.31 1.41
C ILE A 74 5.97 0.63 0.10
N ASN A 75 6.74 0.65 -0.98
CA ASN A 75 6.24 0.70 -2.34
C ASN A 75 6.24 -0.73 -2.93
N PRO A 76 5.09 -1.35 -3.12
CA PRO A 76 5.02 -2.70 -3.69
C PRO A 76 5.52 -2.80 -5.13
N ARG A 77 5.42 -1.74 -5.91
CA ARG A 77 5.81 -1.66 -7.33
C ARG A 77 5.05 -2.60 -8.26
N PHE A 78 4.71 -3.80 -7.80
CA PHE A 78 4.02 -4.85 -8.55
C PHE A 78 2.67 -5.20 -7.88
N ALA A 79 1.62 -5.28 -8.69
CA ALA A 79 0.31 -5.75 -8.26
C ALA A 79 0.13 -7.28 -8.43
N SER A 80 1.05 -7.92 -9.17
CA SER A 80 0.92 -9.32 -9.60
C SER A 80 1.17 -10.35 -8.49
N GLY A 81 2.02 -10.03 -7.51
CA GLY A 81 2.41 -10.96 -6.44
C GLY A 81 2.68 -10.28 -5.11
N ILE A 82 3.34 -11.00 -4.22
CA ILE A 82 3.74 -10.50 -2.89
C ILE A 82 5.20 -10.82 -2.63
N ASP A 83 5.86 -9.97 -1.86
CA ASP A 83 7.22 -10.17 -1.35
C ASP A 83 7.15 -10.88 -0.01
N LYS A 84 7.18 -12.22 -0.04
CA LYS A 84 7.03 -13.04 1.16
C LYS A 84 8.13 -12.80 2.18
N GLU A 85 9.39 -12.67 1.71
CA GLU A 85 10.55 -12.46 2.59
C GLU A 85 10.39 -11.15 3.38
N LEU A 86 10.02 -10.07 2.70
CA LEU A 86 9.76 -8.80 3.37
C LEU A 86 8.57 -8.90 4.33
N LEU A 87 7.45 -9.48 3.89
CA LEU A 87 6.25 -9.57 4.72
C LEU A 87 6.49 -10.40 6.00
N GLU A 88 7.26 -11.49 5.92
CA GLU A 88 7.68 -12.27 7.10
C GLU A 88 8.48 -11.42 8.07
N SER A 89 9.45 -10.63 7.57
CA SER A 89 10.30 -9.76 8.40
C SER A 89 9.53 -8.67 9.13
N LEU A 90 8.41 -8.21 8.58
CA LEU A 90 7.57 -7.20 9.23
C LEU A 90 7.01 -7.67 10.59
N SER A 91 6.82 -8.97 10.77
CA SER A 91 6.27 -9.54 12.01
C SER A 91 7.17 -9.32 13.24
N GLU A 92 8.45 -9.02 13.03
CA GLU A 92 9.40 -8.78 14.12
C GLU A 92 9.18 -7.44 14.83
N ARG A 93 8.71 -6.42 14.11
CA ARG A 93 8.66 -5.02 14.59
C ARG A 93 7.32 -4.33 14.40
N HIS A 94 6.38 -4.99 13.72
CA HIS A 94 5.09 -4.42 13.38
C HIS A 94 3.94 -5.23 13.99
N GLN A 95 2.89 -4.54 14.38
CA GLN A 95 1.65 -5.12 14.91
C GLN A 95 0.51 -5.04 13.88
N MET A 96 0.68 -4.17 12.88
CA MET A 96 -0.34 -3.90 11.89
C MET A 96 0.27 -3.63 10.52
N VAL A 97 -0.36 -4.19 9.50
CA VAL A 97 -0.10 -3.90 8.09
C VAL A 97 -1.31 -3.19 7.50
N ILE A 98 -1.07 -2.09 6.82
CA ILE A 98 -2.07 -1.33 6.07
C ILE A 98 -1.76 -1.46 4.59
N THR A 99 -2.75 -1.80 3.78
CA THR A 99 -2.64 -1.70 2.32
C THR A 99 -3.50 -0.57 1.81
N MET A 100 -2.99 0.16 0.83
CA MET A 100 -3.70 1.24 0.15
C MET A 100 -3.60 1.02 -1.36
N GLU A 101 -4.74 0.88 -2.03
CA GLU A 101 -4.79 0.64 -3.48
C GLU A 101 -5.91 1.43 -4.16
N ASP A 102 -5.63 1.91 -5.38
CA ASP A 102 -6.66 2.45 -6.27
C ASP A 102 -7.32 1.29 -7.03
N GLY A 103 -8.13 0.55 -6.31
CA GLY A 103 -8.73 -0.67 -6.82
C GLY A 103 -9.85 -1.20 -5.95
N ILE A 104 -10.53 -2.21 -6.47
CA ILE A 104 -11.57 -2.94 -5.75
C ILE A 104 -10.91 -3.90 -4.78
N LEU A 105 -11.30 -3.86 -3.50
CA LEU A 105 -10.75 -4.70 -2.44
C LEU A 105 -10.90 -6.20 -2.75
N SER A 106 -12.08 -6.60 -3.25
CA SER A 106 -12.33 -8.00 -3.60
C SER A 106 -11.49 -8.46 -4.79
N GLY A 107 -10.54 -9.36 -4.57
CA GLY A 107 -9.56 -9.82 -5.55
C GLY A 107 -8.38 -8.86 -5.73
N GLY A 108 -8.31 -7.79 -4.95
CA GLY A 108 -7.27 -6.76 -5.01
C GLY A 108 -5.93 -7.17 -4.41
N PHE A 109 -5.01 -6.22 -4.40
CA PHE A 109 -3.68 -6.39 -3.81
C PHE A 109 -3.77 -6.62 -2.30
N GLY A 110 -4.58 -5.85 -1.59
CA GLY A 110 -4.74 -5.96 -0.14
C GLY A 110 -5.28 -7.32 0.30
N GLU A 111 -6.15 -7.93 -0.47
CA GLU A 111 -6.67 -9.27 -0.16
C GLU A 111 -5.56 -10.35 -0.19
N LYS A 112 -4.59 -10.23 -1.10
CA LYS A 112 -3.42 -11.13 -1.14
C LYS A 112 -2.55 -10.97 0.12
N ILE A 113 -2.35 -9.75 0.57
CA ILE A 113 -1.60 -9.44 1.81
C ILE A 113 -2.35 -9.97 3.03
N ALA A 114 -3.66 -9.75 3.12
CA ALA A 114 -4.48 -10.28 4.21
C ALA A 114 -4.48 -11.82 4.24
N SER A 115 -4.55 -12.46 3.07
CA SER A 115 -4.46 -13.91 2.95
C SER A 115 -3.11 -14.46 3.43
N PHE A 116 -2.02 -13.76 3.16
CA PHE A 116 -0.69 -14.15 3.63
C PHE A 116 -0.61 -14.16 5.16
N TYR A 117 -1.18 -13.17 5.83
CA TYR A 117 -1.18 -13.06 7.29
C TYR A 117 -2.33 -13.79 7.99
N GLY A 118 -3.23 -14.44 7.26
CA GLY A 118 -4.49 -14.97 7.77
C GLY A 118 -4.41 -15.94 8.95
N SER A 119 -3.26 -16.56 9.21
CA SER A 119 -3.01 -17.46 10.35
C SER A 119 -2.06 -16.86 11.39
N SER A 120 -1.69 -15.59 11.27
CA SER A 120 -0.76 -14.90 12.17
C SER A 120 -1.49 -13.91 13.07
N ASP A 121 -0.77 -13.40 14.09
CA ASP A 121 -1.26 -12.33 14.96
C ASP A 121 -1.18 -10.93 14.31
N MET A 122 -0.63 -10.82 13.10
CA MET A 122 -0.53 -9.57 12.38
C MET A 122 -1.91 -9.03 12.00
N LYS A 123 -2.22 -7.84 12.44
CA LYS A 123 -3.45 -7.16 12.05
C LYS A 123 -3.31 -6.59 10.66
N VAL A 124 -4.27 -6.88 9.78
CA VAL A 124 -4.26 -6.35 8.41
C VAL A 124 -5.52 -5.51 8.18
N LYS A 125 -5.32 -4.30 7.68
CA LYS A 125 -6.41 -3.42 7.26
C LYS A 125 -6.19 -2.98 5.83
N ASN A 126 -7.13 -3.32 4.96
CA ASN A 126 -7.09 -2.97 3.55
C ASN A 126 -7.94 -1.73 3.29
N TYR A 127 -7.40 -0.78 2.54
CA TYR A 127 -8.06 0.42 2.08
C TYR A 127 -8.10 0.44 0.55
N GLY A 128 -9.29 0.48 0.01
CA GLY A 128 -9.61 0.45 -1.41
C GLY A 128 -11.11 0.64 -1.61
N LEU A 129 -11.61 0.36 -2.80
CA LEU A 129 -13.00 0.56 -3.17
C LEU A 129 -13.83 -0.71 -3.01
N ASP A 130 -15.10 -0.55 -2.68
CA ASP A 130 -16.07 -1.63 -2.73
C ASP A 130 -16.35 -2.06 -4.18
N LYS A 131 -16.76 -3.31 -4.37
CA LYS A 131 -17.15 -3.83 -5.68
C LYS A 131 -18.52 -3.31 -6.10
N LYS A 132 -18.56 -2.05 -6.53
CA LYS A 132 -19.77 -1.39 -7.07
C LYS A 132 -19.37 -0.45 -8.23
N PHE A 133 -20.34 -0.02 -9.02
CA PHE A 133 -20.10 1.02 -10.02
C PHE A 133 -20.10 2.39 -9.34
N TYR A 134 -19.06 3.18 -9.61
CA TYR A 134 -18.94 4.57 -9.17
C TYR A 134 -19.19 5.47 -10.38
N ASP A 135 -20.26 6.24 -10.36
CA ASP A 135 -20.60 7.20 -11.42
C ASP A 135 -20.61 8.62 -10.85
N ARG A 136 -19.94 9.53 -11.55
CA ARG A 136 -19.93 10.98 -11.27
C ARG A 136 -19.63 11.35 -9.82
N TYR A 137 -18.51 10.88 -9.30
CA TYR A 137 -18.05 11.16 -7.94
C TYR A 137 -16.98 12.25 -7.91
N ASP A 138 -16.96 13.01 -6.80
CA ASP A 138 -15.79 13.78 -6.41
C ASP A 138 -14.78 12.86 -5.72
N PRO A 139 -13.52 12.79 -6.18
CA PRO A 139 -12.54 11.88 -5.60
C PRO A 139 -12.30 12.08 -4.09
N ASN A 140 -12.34 13.31 -3.59
CA ASN A 140 -12.10 13.59 -2.19
C ASN A 140 -13.31 13.20 -1.32
N GLU A 141 -14.52 13.40 -1.81
CA GLU A 141 -15.73 12.94 -1.12
C GLU A 141 -15.79 11.41 -1.09
N LEU A 142 -15.43 10.75 -2.20
CA LEU A 142 -15.36 9.29 -2.25
C LEU A 142 -14.37 8.73 -1.21
N LEU A 143 -13.18 9.34 -1.08
CA LEU A 143 -12.21 8.91 -0.07
C LEU A 143 -12.72 9.03 1.37
N LYS A 144 -13.53 10.06 1.66
CA LYS A 144 -14.18 10.20 2.97
C LYS A 144 -15.24 9.11 3.17
N GLU A 145 -16.06 8.85 2.14
CA GLU A 145 -17.11 7.83 2.18
C GLU A 145 -16.54 6.43 2.45
N VAL A 146 -15.43 6.09 1.80
CA VAL A 146 -14.80 4.77 1.95
C VAL A 146 -13.78 4.69 3.12
N GLY A 147 -13.69 5.71 3.95
CA GLY A 147 -12.84 5.70 5.14
C GLY A 147 -11.34 5.84 4.87
N MET A 148 -10.93 6.39 3.73
CA MET A 148 -9.53 6.45 3.28
C MET A 148 -8.86 7.80 3.54
N THR A 149 -9.44 8.66 4.34
CA THR A 149 -8.75 9.89 4.75
C THR A 149 -7.69 9.58 5.83
N PRO A 150 -6.57 10.31 5.89
CA PRO A 150 -5.56 10.07 6.92
C PRO A 150 -6.10 10.11 8.35
N VAL A 151 -7.08 10.95 8.63
CA VAL A 151 -7.71 11.05 9.96
C VAL A 151 -8.46 9.77 10.32
N GLN A 152 -9.23 9.23 9.38
CA GLN A 152 -9.98 7.99 9.59
C GLN A 152 -9.03 6.79 9.76
N ILE A 153 -7.99 6.72 8.93
CA ILE A 153 -6.98 5.65 9.01
C ILE A 153 -6.24 5.71 10.36
N ILE A 154 -5.86 6.89 10.83
CA ILE A 154 -5.20 7.05 12.15
C ILE A 154 -6.14 6.62 13.27
N ALA A 155 -7.42 6.94 13.22
CA ALA A 155 -8.40 6.47 14.19
C ALA A 155 -8.48 4.93 14.22
N ASP A 156 -8.49 4.29 13.04
CA ASP A 156 -8.45 2.82 12.94
C ASP A 156 -7.17 2.24 13.54
N ILE A 157 -6.01 2.86 13.28
CA ILE A 157 -4.73 2.45 13.87
C ILE A 157 -4.81 2.52 15.40
N CYS A 158 -5.22 3.66 15.97
CA CYS A 158 -5.33 3.85 17.42
C CYS A 158 -6.26 2.83 18.10
N ASN A 159 -7.30 2.39 17.41
CA ASN A 159 -8.22 1.38 17.91
C ASN A 159 -7.65 -0.04 17.89
N GLN A 160 -6.64 -0.30 17.06
CA GLN A 160 -6.12 -1.64 16.82
C GLN A 160 -4.73 -1.89 17.44
N ILE A 161 -3.87 -0.89 17.51
CA ILE A 161 -2.55 -1.03 18.15
C ILE A 161 -2.59 -0.49 19.58
N LYS A 162 -1.85 -1.13 20.46
CA LYS A 162 -1.69 -0.72 21.88
C LYS A 162 -0.33 -0.10 22.11
#